data_638573c25f29a576435fc54b46d8df42
#
_entry.id   638573c25f29a576435fc54b46d8df42
#
_cell.length_a   1.000
_cell.length_b   1.000
_cell.length_c   1.000
_cell.angle_alpha   90.00
_cell.angle_beta   90.00
_cell.angle_gamma   90.00
#
_symmetry.space_group_name_H-M   'P 1'
#
loop_
_entity.id
_entity.type
_entity.pdbx_description
1 polymer ?
#
loop_
_entity_poly.entity_id
_entity_poly.type
_entity_poly.pdbx_seq_one_letter_code
_entity_poly.pdbx_strand_id
1 'polypeptide(L)'
;MAKYVCQVCGYVYEGDAAPAECPICHAPASKFTKQEEGKTWAAEHVVGVAKGAPEDIIADLRANFQGECSEVGMYLAMARVAHREGYPEIGLYWEKAAYEEAEHAAKF
;
A
#
# COMPACT_ATOMS: atom_id res chain seq x y z
N MET A 1 -12.39 -22.90 -5.29
CA MET A 1 -12.20 -22.40 -6.67
C MET A 1 -11.08 -21.37 -6.69
N ALA A 2 -10.27 -21.41 -7.72
CA ALA A 2 -9.19 -20.44 -7.85
C ALA A 2 -9.71 -19.10 -8.36
N LYS A 3 -8.98 -18.03 -8.04
CA LYS A 3 -9.25 -16.69 -8.55
C LYS A 3 -8.21 -16.36 -9.63
N TYR A 4 -8.68 -15.75 -10.71
CA TYR A 4 -7.85 -15.28 -11.81
C TYR A 4 -8.07 -13.80 -12.01
N VAL A 5 -6.98 -13.04 -12.04
CA VAL A 5 -7.02 -11.58 -12.16
C VAL A 5 -6.62 -11.17 -13.57
N CYS A 6 -7.47 -10.38 -14.23
CA CYS A 6 -7.14 -9.78 -15.51
C CYS A 6 -6.09 -8.69 -15.33
N GLN A 7 -4.94 -8.83 -15.99
CA GLN A 7 -3.84 -7.88 -15.87
C GLN A 7 -4.07 -6.59 -16.66
N VAL A 8 -5.13 -6.54 -17.47
CA VAL A 8 -5.49 -5.35 -18.24
C VAL A 8 -6.43 -4.43 -17.45
N CYS A 9 -7.53 -4.99 -16.89
CA CYS A 9 -8.55 -4.17 -16.23
C CYS A 9 -8.74 -4.47 -14.73
N GLY A 10 -8.09 -5.50 -14.20
CA GLY A 10 -8.20 -5.88 -12.79
C GLY A 10 -9.42 -6.72 -12.42
N TYR A 11 -10.24 -7.12 -13.39
CA TYR A 11 -11.39 -7.98 -13.14
C TYR A 11 -10.94 -9.31 -12.51
N VAL A 12 -11.67 -9.78 -11.49
CA VAL A 12 -11.39 -11.05 -10.81
C VAL A 12 -12.45 -12.08 -11.21
N TYR A 13 -12.00 -13.19 -11.78
CA TYR A 13 -12.83 -14.32 -12.17
C TYR A 13 -12.58 -15.50 -11.23
N GLU A 14 -13.65 -16.14 -10.76
CA GLU A 14 -13.57 -17.34 -9.93
C GLU A 14 -13.96 -18.56 -10.75
N GLY A 15 -13.09 -19.56 -10.81
CA GLY A 15 -13.35 -20.78 -11.56
C GLY A 15 -12.16 -21.72 -11.55
N ASP A 16 -12.28 -22.81 -12.29
CA ASP A 16 -11.23 -23.84 -12.37
C ASP A 16 -10.08 -23.44 -13.31
N ALA A 17 -10.36 -22.51 -14.23
CA ALA A 17 -9.38 -21.99 -15.18
C ALA A 17 -9.74 -20.57 -15.54
N ALA A 18 -8.79 -19.82 -16.11
CA ALA A 18 -9.06 -18.48 -16.61
C ALA A 18 -10.12 -18.54 -17.71
N PRO A 19 -11.01 -17.51 -17.79
CA PRO A 19 -11.99 -17.45 -18.87
C PRO A 19 -11.26 -17.24 -20.20
N ALA A 20 -11.88 -17.69 -21.29
CA ALA A 20 -11.30 -17.53 -22.63
C ALA A 20 -11.11 -16.03 -22.98
N GLU A 21 -11.99 -15.19 -22.47
CA GLU A 21 -11.99 -13.75 -22.70
C GLU A 21 -12.52 -13.03 -21.47
N CYS A 22 -11.90 -11.91 -21.11
CA CYS A 22 -12.39 -11.09 -20.00
C CYS A 22 -13.77 -10.52 -20.35
N PRO A 23 -14.79 -10.71 -19.49
CA PRO A 23 -16.13 -10.16 -19.76
C PRO A 23 -16.21 -8.64 -19.72
N ILE A 24 -15.20 -7.98 -19.18
CA ILE A 24 -15.17 -6.52 -19.04
C ILE A 24 -14.38 -5.86 -20.17
N CYS A 25 -13.12 -6.25 -20.36
CA CYS A 25 -12.23 -5.58 -21.31
C CYS A 25 -11.90 -6.42 -22.55
N HIS A 26 -12.43 -7.65 -22.64
CA HIS A 26 -12.22 -8.58 -23.76
C HIS A 26 -10.76 -9.04 -23.94
N ALA A 27 -9.91 -8.88 -22.94
CA ALA A 27 -8.55 -9.40 -22.96
C ALA A 27 -8.56 -10.93 -23.03
N PRO A 28 -7.62 -11.56 -23.78
CA PRO A 28 -7.57 -13.01 -23.88
C PRO A 28 -7.15 -13.68 -22.56
N ALA A 29 -7.40 -14.99 -22.45
CA ALA A 29 -7.07 -15.78 -21.28
C ALA A 29 -5.60 -15.65 -20.86
N SER A 30 -4.69 -15.44 -21.81
CA SER A 30 -3.26 -15.25 -21.54
C SER A 30 -2.94 -14.02 -20.68
N LYS A 31 -3.89 -13.10 -20.53
CA LYS A 31 -3.75 -11.90 -19.68
C LYS A 31 -4.25 -12.11 -18.26
N PHE A 32 -4.72 -13.31 -17.93
CA PHE A 32 -5.14 -13.63 -16.57
C PHE A 32 -4.00 -14.28 -15.80
N THR A 33 -3.85 -13.86 -14.54
CA THR A 33 -2.89 -14.45 -13.60
C THR A 33 -3.65 -15.11 -12.46
N LYS A 34 -3.28 -16.34 -12.13
CA LYS A 34 -3.88 -17.05 -11.00
C LYS A 34 -3.45 -16.37 -9.71
N GLN A 35 -4.44 -15.98 -8.90
CA GLN A 35 -4.20 -15.43 -7.58
C GLN A 35 -4.08 -16.57 -6.58
N GLU A 36 -2.99 -16.56 -5.81
CA GLU A 36 -2.82 -17.52 -4.71
C GLU A 36 -3.86 -17.26 -3.62
N GLU A 37 -4.29 -18.31 -2.91
CA GLU A 37 -5.18 -18.16 -1.77
C GLU A 37 -4.48 -17.40 -0.66
N GLY A 38 -5.17 -16.35 -0.16
CA GLY A 38 -4.63 -15.46 0.85
C GLY A 38 -3.73 -14.38 0.24
N LYS A 39 -3.31 -13.45 1.09
CA LYS A 39 -2.38 -12.40 0.70
C LYS A 39 -0.97 -12.97 0.67
N THR A 40 -0.32 -12.88 -0.49
CA THR A 40 1.11 -13.18 -0.60
C THR A 40 1.87 -11.87 -0.63
N TRP A 41 2.89 -11.75 0.18
CA TRP A 41 3.78 -10.59 0.19
C TRP A 41 4.94 -10.85 -0.77
N ALA A 42 5.41 -9.82 -1.43
CA ALA A 42 6.60 -9.92 -2.28
C ALA A 42 7.83 -10.36 -1.47
N ALA A 43 7.89 -9.92 -0.23
CA ALA A 43 8.88 -10.34 0.74
C ALA A 43 8.25 -10.29 2.13
N GLU A 44 8.77 -11.07 3.05
CA GLU A 44 8.32 -11.00 4.43
C GLU A 44 8.81 -9.73 5.09
N HIS A 45 7.91 -9.01 5.78
CA HIS A 45 8.25 -7.76 6.45
C HIS A 45 8.77 -8.04 7.87
N VAL A 46 10.06 -8.31 7.97
CA VAL A 46 10.75 -8.57 9.24
C VAL A 46 11.87 -7.56 9.45
N VAL A 47 12.16 -7.26 10.72
CA VAL A 47 13.27 -6.36 11.07
C VAL A 47 14.57 -6.92 10.51
N GLY A 48 15.32 -6.08 9.78
CA GLY A 48 16.59 -6.46 9.20
C GLY A 48 16.50 -7.11 7.83
N VAL A 49 15.33 -7.16 7.20
CA VAL A 49 15.18 -7.76 5.86
C VAL A 49 16.07 -7.10 4.82
N ALA A 50 16.36 -5.80 4.96
CA ALA A 50 17.23 -5.06 4.07
C ALA A 50 18.72 -5.15 4.42
N LYS A 51 19.08 -5.91 5.45
CA LYS A 51 20.48 -6.07 5.84
C LYS A 51 21.30 -6.68 4.69
N GLY A 52 22.37 -6.01 4.32
CA GLY A 52 23.19 -6.44 3.20
C GLY A 52 22.76 -5.90 1.85
N ALA A 53 21.70 -5.11 1.76
CA ALA A 53 21.31 -4.41 0.55
C ALA A 53 22.37 -3.35 0.18
N PRO A 54 22.45 -2.94 -1.11
CA PRO A 54 23.36 -1.86 -1.50
C PRO A 54 23.17 -0.58 -0.69
N GLU A 55 24.25 0.16 -0.45
CA GLU A 55 24.21 1.37 0.41
C GLU A 55 23.27 2.45 -0.10
N ASP A 56 23.13 2.61 -1.42
CA ASP A 56 22.19 3.54 -2.02
C ASP A 56 20.73 3.18 -1.72
N ILE A 57 20.41 1.89 -1.72
CA ILE A 57 19.08 1.40 -1.32
C ILE A 57 18.83 1.66 0.16
N ILE A 58 19.81 1.39 1.02
CA ILE A 58 19.68 1.66 2.46
C ILE A 58 19.47 3.16 2.71
N ALA A 59 20.23 4.02 2.00
CA ALA A 59 20.08 5.47 2.10
C ALA A 59 18.67 5.93 1.70
N ASP A 60 18.10 5.35 0.63
CA ASP A 60 16.76 5.65 0.18
C ASP A 60 15.70 5.21 1.19
N LEU A 61 15.86 4.02 1.77
CA LEU A 61 14.95 3.53 2.81
C LEU A 61 14.96 4.45 4.03
N ARG A 62 16.15 4.89 4.47
CA ARG A 62 16.27 5.85 5.59
C ARG A 62 15.64 7.19 5.27
N ALA A 63 15.83 7.69 4.04
CA ALA A 63 15.21 8.95 3.61
C ALA A 63 13.68 8.86 3.64
N ASN A 64 13.12 7.75 3.16
CA ASN A 64 11.68 7.50 3.24
C ASN A 64 11.19 7.42 4.67
N PHE A 65 11.89 6.69 5.55
CA PHE A 65 11.56 6.63 6.96
C PHE A 65 11.53 8.02 7.60
N GLN A 66 12.54 8.84 7.36
CA GLN A 66 12.61 10.20 7.89
C GLN A 66 11.48 11.08 7.36
N GLY A 67 11.16 10.96 6.06
CA GLY A 67 10.05 11.69 5.45
C GLY A 67 8.73 11.36 6.08
N GLU A 68 8.44 10.06 6.25
CA GLU A 68 7.20 9.60 6.89
C GLU A 68 7.11 10.07 8.34
N CYS A 69 8.21 10.00 9.10
CA CYS A 69 8.24 10.48 10.49
C CYS A 69 8.00 11.99 10.57
N SER A 70 8.55 12.76 9.65
CA SER A 70 8.34 14.21 9.57
C SER A 70 6.88 14.53 9.28
N GLU A 71 6.25 13.77 8.40
CA GLU A 71 4.85 13.93 8.06
C GLU A 71 3.92 13.62 9.24
N VAL A 72 4.26 12.63 10.07
CA VAL A 72 3.51 12.36 11.30
C VAL A 72 3.41 13.62 12.17
N GLY A 73 4.55 14.24 12.46
CA GLY A 73 4.59 15.46 13.28
C GLY A 73 3.89 16.62 12.62
N MET A 74 4.11 16.82 11.34
CA MET A 74 3.48 17.90 10.56
C MET A 74 1.96 17.75 10.54
N TYR A 75 1.44 16.57 10.26
CA TYR A 75 0.00 16.34 10.19
C TYR A 75 -0.67 16.47 11.56
N LEU A 76 0.00 16.04 12.64
CA LEU A 76 -0.52 16.27 13.98
C LEU A 76 -0.56 17.75 14.32
N ALA A 77 0.46 18.53 13.93
CA ALA A 77 0.45 19.98 14.13
C ALA A 77 -0.72 20.62 13.38
N MET A 78 -0.97 20.21 12.14
CA MET A 78 -2.11 20.67 11.36
C MET A 78 -3.43 20.30 12.03
N ALA A 79 -3.54 19.08 12.56
CA ALA A 79 -4.72 18.64 13.30
C ALA A 79 -4.97 19.53 14.53
N ARG A 80 -3.94 19.85 15.28
CA ARG A 80 -4.05 20.68 16.49
C ARG A 80 -4.49 22.11 16.16
N VAL A 81 -3.97 22.67 15.07
CA VAL A 81 -4.41 24.00 14.59
C VAL A 81 -5.89 23.94 14.21
N ALA A 82 -6.31 22.94 13.45
CA ALA A 82 -7.70 22.80 13.04
C ALA A 82 -8.65 22.68 14.24
N HIS A 83 -8.29 21.87 15.25
CA HIS A 83 -9.09 21.76 16.47
C HIS A 83 -9.19 23.08 17.22
N ARG A 84 -8.09 23.81 17.35
CA ARG A 84 -8.09 25.13 18.04
C ARG A 84 -8.93 26.16 17.30
N GLU A 85 -8.97 26.09 15.99
CA GLU A 85 -9.74 27.03 15.18
C GLU A 85 -11.21 26.61 15.00
N GLY A 86 -11.62 25.51 15.59
CA GLY A 86 -13.01 25.07 15.58
C GLY A 86 -13.42 24.23 14.38
N TYR A 87 -12.47 23.51 13.77
CA TYR A 87 -12.71 22.62 12.64
C TYR A 87 -12.43 21.16 13.02
N PRO A 88 -13.26 20.54 13.87
CA PRO A 88 -12.98 19.19 14.39
C PRO A 88 -12.91 18.12 13.31
N GLU A 89 -13.71 18.22 12.26
CA GLU A 89 -13.69 17.22 11.17
C GLU A 89 -12.37 17.26 10.40
N ILE A 90 -11.85 18.46 10.15
CA ILE A 90 -10.56 18.66 9.50
C ILE A 90 -9.45 18.16 10.41
N GLY A 91 -9.52 18.49 11.71
CA GLY A 91 -8.56 17.99 12.69
C GLY A 91 -8.51 16.48 12.77
N LEU A 92 -9.67 15.82 12.77
CA LEU A 92 -9.76 14.37 12.80
C LEU A 92 -9.14 13.75 11.52
N TYR A 93 -9.38 14.35 10.37
CA TYR A 93 -8.78 13.90 9.11
C TYR A 93 -7.25 13.86 9.21
N TRP A 94 -6.65 14.96 9.69
CA TRP A 94 -5.20 15.04 9.79
C TRP A 94 -4.61 14.15 10.88
N GLU A 95 -5.33 13.92 11.97
CA GLU A 95 -4.93 12.92 12.97
C GLU A 95 -4.84 11.52 12.35
N LYS A 96 -5.86 11.12 11.60
CA LYS A 96 -5.88 9.83 10.90
C LYS A 96 -4.75 9.73 9.89
N ALA A 97 -4.53 10.79 9.12
CA ALA A 97 -3.43 10.83 8.15
C ALA A 97 -2.07 10.66 8.85
N ALA A 98 -1.89 11.28 10.02
CA ALA A 98 -0.66 11.14 10.79
C ALA A 98 -0.42 9.69 11.22
N TYR A 99 -1.44 9.00 11.68
CA TYR A 99 -1.32 7.59 12.04
C TYR A 99 -1.01 6.69 10.84
N GLU A 100 -1.56 7.00 9.67
CA GLU A 100 -1.22 6.29 8.43
C GLU A 100 0.24 6.49 8.06
N GLU A 101 0.79 7.69 8.21
CA GLU A 101 2.21 7.96 7.95
C GLU A 101 3.11 7.23 8.95
N ALA A 102 2.68 7.08 10.20
CA ALA A 102 3.41 6.29 11.18
C ALA A 102 3.48 4.81 10.77
N GLU A 103 2.40 4.26 10.24
CA GLU A 103 2.38 2.90 9.69
C GLU A 103 3.29 2.77 8.47
N HIS A 104 3.32 3.79 7.60
CA HIS A 104 4.24 3.81 6.46
C HIS A 104 5.70 3.81 6.93
N ALA A 105 6.04 4.64 7.93
CA ALA A 105 7.38 4.69 8.49
C ALA A 105 7.81 3.33 9.03
N ALA A 106 6.91 2.60 9.68
CA ALA A 106 7.21 1.29 10.25
C ALA A 106 7.61 0.24 9.21
N LYS A 107 7.32 0.50 7.92
CA LYS A 107 7.64 -0.41 6.81
C LYS A 107 9.02 -0.18 6.23
N PHE A 108 9.62 0.96 6.47
CA PHE A 108 10.97 1.30 5.98
C PHE A 108 12.02 1.03 7.07
#